data_4e2cf75df243eff71f4b3ac0e3638e38
#
_entry.id   4e2cf75df243eff71f4b3ac0e3638e38
#
_cell.length_a   1.000
_cell.length_b   1.000
_cell.length_c   1.000
_cell.angle_alpha   90.00
_cell.angle_beta   90.00
_cell.angle_gamma   90.00
#
_symmetry.space_group_name_H-M   'P 1'
#
loop_
_entity.id
_entity.type
_entity.pdbx_description
1 polymer ?
#
loop_
_entity_poly.entity_id
_entity_poly.type
_entity_poly.pdbx_seq_one_letter_code
_entity_poly.pdbx_strand_id
1 'polypeptide(L)'
;WPDYSLKKQTTPYEYRYFLNVCTYGYTTPYWDWARWEKEIDWMALRGVNMPLATVASEAIAERVWLQMGLTKEEIREFFTAPAHLPWHRMGNLNTWDGPLSDEWQESQIQLQHQIINRMRELGMSPIAPAFAGFVPIAFAEKHPDIKFKHLKWGGFDDKFNAYVLPPDSPFFEEIGKRFIKEWEKEFGKNTYYLSDSFNEMELPVAKDDAEGKHKLLAQYGESIYRSITAGNPDAIWVTQGWTFGYQHSFWDKASLQALLSHVPDDKMIIIDLGNDYPKWVWGTEQTWKVHDGFYGKKWIFSYVPNFGGKTPMTGDLQMYASSSAEALQSESHGNLIGFGSAPEGLENNEVVYELLADMGWTSQAIDLDKWMPSYCMARYGAYPETMKNAWDLFRKTAYSSLYSYPRFTWQTVIPDKRRISKIDVSDDFLHGVELFLNSADSLKNSKLYVNDAIEFASYYIAAKADKLYGKALAEDAVGRSAVAQQYLNQTIDMLLNVDKLLASHPLYRLEEWVNFARNSGTTPAEKDAYEINAKRLITTWGGFQEDYAARFWSGLIKDYYIPRLKIYFSKQRGSLDNWEEEWINTPWINTTVPFDNPLDMAVELVQEVKEIRTE
;
A
#
# COMPACT_ATOMS: atom_id res chain seq x y z
N TRP A 1 -30.77 16.13 -16.97
CA TRP A 1 -29.33 16.32 -17.03
C TRP A 1 -29.07 17.74 -17.47
N PRO A 2 -28.18 18.52 -16.83
CA PRO A 2 -27.79 19.81 -17.33
C PRO A 2 -27.11 19.65 -18.71
N ASP A 3 -27.31 20.64 -19.60
CA ASP A 3 -26.64 20.70 -20.89
C ASP A 3 -25.13 20.89 -20.66
N TYR A 4 -24.39 19.80 -20.63
CA TYR A 4 -22.93 19.84 -20.63
C TYR A 4 -22.43 20.00 -22.06
N SER A 5 -21.84 21.13 -22.40
CA SER A 5 -20.96 21.19 -23.57
C SER A 5 -19.76 20.30 -23.29
N LEU A 6 -19.64 19.19 -24.02
CA LEU A 6 -18.47 18.31 -23.96
C LEU A 6 -17.22 19.10 -24.36
N LYS A 7 -16.43 19.50 -23.40
CA LYS A 7 -15.10 20.07 -23.66
C LYS A 7 -14.16 18.91 -23.94
N LYS A 8 -13.57 18.91 -25.13
CA LYS A 8 -12.49 17.96 -25.44
C LYS A 8 -11.30 18.28 -24.53
N GLN A 9 -10.92 17.33 -23.70
CA GLN A 9 -9.72 17.38 -22.88
C GLN A 9 -8.74 16.35 -23.39
N THR A 10 -7.46 16.69 -23.44
CA THR A 10 -6.37 15.79 -23.83
C THR A 10 -5.37 15.70 -22.71
N THR A 11 -4.82 14.52 -22.52
CA THR A 11 -3.74 14.26 -21.56
C THR A 11 -2.40 14.17 -22.29
N PRO A 12 -1.28 14.63 -21.69
CA PRO A 12 0.06 14.42 -22.23
C PRO A 12 0.56 12.98 -22.09
N TYR A 13 -0.13 12.15 -21.30
CA TYR A 13 0.29 10.80 -20.95
C TYR A 13 -0.50 9.75 -21.74
N GLU A 14 0.19 8.81 -22.37
CA GLU A 14 -0.42 7.64 -23.01
C GLU A 14 -1.09 6.74 -21.98
N TYR A 15 -0.41 6.51 -20.84
CA TYR A 15 -0.90 5.67 -19.75
C TYR A 15 -1.13 6.46 -18.48
N ARG A 16 -2.21 6.12 -17.79
CA ARG A 16 -2.52 6.52 -16.42
C ARG A 16 -2.65 5.26 -15.59
N TYR A 17 -1.57 4.98 -14.85
CA TYR A 17 -1.37 3.76 -14.07
C TYR A 17 -2.00 3.88 -12.69
N PHE A 18 -2.54 2.77 -12.17
CA PHE A 18 -3.06 2.72 -10.81
C PHE A 18 -2.86 1.36 -10.15
N LEU A 19 -2.72 1.37 -8.82
CA LEU A 19 -2.48 0.27 -7.89
C LEU A 19 -1.00 -0.10 -7.71
N ASN A 20 -0.73 -0.75 -6.59
CA ASN A 20 0.55 -1.33 -6.21
C ASN A 20 0.37 -2.84 -6.05
N VAL A 21 1.42 -3.64 -6.14
CA VAL A 21 1.33 -5.06 -5.77
C VAL A 21 0.86 -5.19 -4.32
N CYS A 22 1.38 -4.37 -3.40
CA CYS A 22 1.01 -4.38 -1.98
C CYS A 22 -0.44 -3.94 -1.71
N THR A 23 -1.12 -3.25 -2.63
CA THR A 23 -2.56 -2.97 -2.50
C THR A 23 -3.38 -4.25 -2.34
N TYR A 24 -2.95 -5.33 -3.00
CA TYR A 24 -3.59 -6.64 -2.94
C TYR A 24 -3.42 -7.36 -1.59
N GLY A 25 -2.62 -6.82 -0.69
CA GLY A 25 -2.49 -7.25 0.70
C GLY A 25 -3.14 -6.26 1.66
N TYR A 26 -2.76 -4.99 1.59
CA TYR A 26 -3.20 -3.99 2.56
C TYR A 26 -4.63 -3.47 2.34
N THR A 27 -5.23 -3.68 1.18
CA THR A 27 -6.56 -3.15 0.88
C THR A 27 -7.51 -4.20 0.32
N THR A 28 -7.11 -4.90 -0.74
CA THR A 28 -8.05 -5.68 -1.55
C THR A 28 -8.04 -7.20 -1.38
N PRO A 29 -7.29 -7.83 -0.44
CA PRO A 29 -7.13 -9.29 -0.43
C PRO A 29 -8.45 -10.03 -0.31
N TYR A 30 -9.43 -9.43 0.37
CA TYR A 30 -10.72 -10.03 0.66
C TYR A 30 -11.91 -9.29 0.02
N TRP A 31 -11.64 -8.37 -0.92
CA TRP A 31 -12.72 -7.67 -1.61
C TRP A 31 -13.54 -8.60 -2.48
N ASP A 32 -14.86 -8.48 -2.37
CA ASP A 32 -15.81 -9.10 -3.28
C ASP A 32 -15.96 -8.30 -4.58
N TRP A 33 -16.74 -8.84 -5.51
CA TRP A 33 -17.02 -8.17 -6.79
C TRP A 33 -17.67 -6.80 -6.59
N ALA A 34 -18.62 -6.67 -5.67
CA ALA A 34 -19.35 -5.41 -5.47
C ALA A 34 -18.41 -4.27 -5.04
N ARG A 35 -17.36 -4.58 -4.27
CA ARG A 35 -16.34 -3.59 -3.88
C ARG A 35 -15.37 -3.31 -5.03
N TRP A 36 -14.93 -4.34 -5.75
CA TRP A 36 -14.07 -4.18 -6.92
C TRP A 36 -14.73 -3.37 -8.04
N GLU A 37 -16.00 -3.61 -8.34
CA GLU A 37 -16.75 -2.87 -9.36
C GLU A 37 -16.74 -1.36 -9.09
N LYS A 38 -16.99 -0.96 -7.84
CA LYS A 38 -16.93 0.45 -7.44
C LYS A 38 -15.55 1.06 -7.66
N GLU A 39 -14.49 0.32 -7.35
CA GLU A 39 -13.12 0.80 -7.54
C GLU A 39 -12.78 0.95 -9.04
N ILE A 40 -13.14 -0.03 -9.85
CA ILE A 40 -12.91 0.02 -11.30
C ILE A 40 -13.72 1.16 -11.94
N ASP A 41 -14.95 1.40 -11.50
CA ASP A 41 -15.76 2.52 -11.96
C ASP A 41 -15.13 3.87 -11.54
N TRP A 42 -14.58 3.96 -10.32
CA TRP A 42 -13.83 5.14 -9.89
C TRP A 42 -12.60 5.37 -10.77
N MET A 43 -11.82 4.33 -11.05
CA MET A 43 -10.68 4.39 -11.96
C MET A 43 -11.08 4.95 -13.33
N ALA A 44 -12.19 4.45 -13.90
CA ALA A 44 -12.71 4.91 -15.19
C ALA A 44 -13.09 6.39 -15.15
N LEU A 45 -13.78 6.83 -14.10
CA LEU A 45 -14.17 8.23 -13.91
C LEU A 45 -12.98 9.18 -13.77
N ARG A 46 -11.84 8.68 -13.31
CA ARG A 46 -10.58 9.44 -13.20
C ARG A 46 -9.66 9.26 -14.41
N GLY A 47 -10.08 8.45 -15.39
CA GLY A 47 -9.34 8.23 -16.63
C GLY A 47 -8.15 7.29 -16.51
N VAL A 48 -8.10 6.47 -15.46
CA VAL A 48 -7.14 5.37 -15.38
C VAL A 48 -7.38 4.42 -16.55
N ASN A 49 -6.32 4.06 -17.27
CA ASN A 49 -6.39 3.17 -18.42
C ASN A 49 -5.40 2.01 -18.39
N MET A 50 -4.52 1.96 -17.36
CA MET A 50 -3.52 0.90 -17.18
C MET A 50 -3.44 0.45 -15.72
N PRO A 51 -4.50 -0.19 -15.18
CA PRO A 51 -4.50 -0.70 -13.81
C PRO A 51 -3.75 -2.02 -13.69
N LEU A 52 -3.22 -2.31 -12.50
CA LEU A 52 -2.71 -3.63 -12.15
C LEU A 52 -3.88 -4.61 -11.94
N ALA A 53 -3.75 -5.86 -12.38
CA ALA A 53 -4.80 -6.89 -12.29
C ALA A 53 -4.19 -8.28 -12.02
N THR A 54 -3.77 -8.52 -10.78
CA THR A 54 -3.01 -9.73 -10.39
C THR A 54 -3.79 -10.73 -9.56
N VAL A 55 -5.11 -10.55 -9.40
CA VAL A 55 -5.97 -11.55 -8.74
C VAL A 55 -5.87 -12.90 -9.47
N ALA A 56 -5.99 -14.01 -8.76
CA ALA A 56 -5.85 -15.38 -9.26
C ALA A 56 -4.46 -15.77 -9.82
N SER A 57 -3.40 -15.01 -9.55
CA SER A 57 -2.03 -15.39 -9.93
C SER A 57 -1.67 -16.79 -9.44
N GLU A 58 -2.07 -17.14 -8.22
CA GLU A 58 -1.75 -18.40 -7.54
C GLU A 58 -2.46 -19.58 -8.21
N ALA A 59 -3.70 -19.42 -8.64
CA ALA A 59 -4.44 -20.46 -9.35
C ALA A 59 -3.83 -20.79 -10.72
N ILE A 60 -3.31 -19.78 -11.40
CA ILE A 60 -2.55 -20.00 -12.66
C ILE A 60 -1.20 -20.65 -12.36
N ALA A 61 -0.49 -20.19 -11.32
CA ALA A 61 0.77 -20.78 -10.90
C ALA A 61 0.60 -22.26 -10.50
N GLU A 62 -0.47 -22.63 -9.78
CA GLU A 62 -0.75 -24.03 -9.44
C GLU A 62 -0.83 -24.90 -10.69
N ARG A 63 -1.55 -24.48 -11.73
CA ARG A 63 -1.66 -25.21 -13.00
C ARG A 63 -0.29 -25.43 -13.64
N VAL A 64 0.57 -24.43 -13.59
CA VAL A 64 1.93 -24.52 -14.13
C VAL A 64 2.78 -25.50 -13.31
N TRP A 65 2.74 -25.42 -11.99
CA TRP A 65 3.53 -26.32 -11.14
C TRP A 65 3.07 -27.78 -11.24
N LEU A 66 1.77 -28.03 -11.40
CA LEU A 66 1.26 -29.38 -11.72
C LEU A 66 1.83 -29.91 -13.04
N GLN A 67 1.90 -29.06 -14.09
CA GLN A 67 2.52 -29.41 -15.37
C GLN A 67 4.04 -29.61 -15.26
N MET A 68 4.68 -29.01 -14.26
CA MET A 68 6.10 -29.18 -13.96
C MET A 68 6.37 -30.36 -13.04
N GLY A 69 5.35 -31.16 -12.70
CA GLY A 69 5.48 -32.43 -11.98
C GLY A 69 5.47 -32.34 -10.47
N LEU A 70 4.95 -31.24 -9.90
CA LEU A 70 4.67 -31.12 -8.47
C LEU A 70 3.28 -31.70 -8.16
N THR A 71 3.09 -32.18 -6.93
CA THR A 71 1.78 -32.54 -6.40
C THR A 71 1.05 -31.32 -5.83
N LYS A 72 -0.27 -31.43 -5.62
CA LYS A 72 -1.04 -30.34 -4.99
C LYS A 72 -0.55 -30.01 -3.60
N GLU A 73 -0.15 -31.01 -2.83
CA GLU A 73 0.36 -30.83 -1.47
C GLU A 73 1.66 -30.02 -1.48
N GLU A 74 2.61 -30.35 -2.36
CA GLU A 74 3.87 -29.62 -2.54
C GLU A 74 3.64 -28.17 -2.97
N ILE A 75 2.61 -27.90 -3.78
CA ILE A 75 2.28 -26.55 -4.25
C ILE A 75 1.59 -25.75 -3.15
N ARG A 76 0.71 -26.36 -2.36
CA ARG A 76 0.04 -25.69 -1.23
C ARG A 76 1.03 -25.17 -0.20
N GLU A 77 2.11 -25.88 0.05
CA GLU A 77 3.18 -25.46 0.94
C GLU A 77 3.99 -24.28 0.41
N PHE A 78 3.80 -23.88 -0.84
CA PHE A 78 4.50 -22.75 -1.44
C PHE A 78 3.79 -21.41 -1.21
N PHE A 79 2.46 -21.36 -1.23
CA PHE A 79 1.71 -20.13 -1.17
C PHE A 79 1.59 -19.59 0.26
N THR A 80 1.62 -18.27 0.41
CA THR A 80 1.25 -17.57 1.65
C THR A 80 -0.27 -17.49 1.80
N ALA A 81 -0.76 -17.07 2.97
CA ALA A 81 -2.16 -16.73 3.17
C ALA A 81 -2.57 -15.47 2.36
N PRO A 82 -3.89 -15.25 2.14
CA PRO A 82 -4.40 -14.24 1.20
C PRO A 82 -3.84 -12.83 1.38
N ALA A 83 -3.80 -12.31 2.61
CA ALA A 83 -3.32 -10.95 2.85
C ALA A 83 -1.81 -10.77 2.64
N HIS A 84 -1.03 -11.87 2.62
CA HIS A 84 0.42 -11.84 2.40
C HIS A 84 0.85 -12.22 0.97
N LEU A 85 -0.09 -12.50 0.06
CA LEU A 85 0.19 -12.85 -1.34
C LEU A 85 1.03 -11.82 -2.12
N PRO A 86 0.94 -10.49 -1.88
CA PRO A 86 1.85 -9.55 -2.53
C PRO A 86 3.33 -9.91 -2.39
N TRP A 87 3.75 -10.25 -1.19
CA TRP A 87 5.15 -10.61 -0.92
C TRP A 87 5.53 -11.98 -1.45
N HIS A 88 4.58 -12.89 -1.57
CA HIS A 88 4.76 -14.13 -2.31
C HIS A 88 4.98 -13.85 -3.81
N ARG A 89 4.14 -13.00 -4.43
CA ARG A 89 4.22 -12.62 -5.84
C ARG A 89 5.53 -11.93 -6.21
N MET A 90 6.09 -11.13 -5.27
CA MET A 90 7.40 -10.49 -5.41
C MET A 90 8.58 -11.40 -5.03
N GLY A 91 8.31 -12.63 -4.57
CA GLY A 91 9.33 -13.59 -4.16
C GLY A 91 9.97 -13.32 -2.80
N ASN A 92 9.39 -12.44 -1.99
CA ASN A 92 9.92 -12.11 -0.66
C ASN A 92 9.64 -13.21 0.35
N LEU A 93 8.46 -13.85 0.29
CA LEU A 93 7.99 -14.83 1.26
C LEU A 93 7.32 -16.03 0.59
N ASN A 94 7.51 -17.21 1.18
CA ASN A 94 6.76 -18.43 0.90
C ASN A 94 6.13 -18.95 2.18
N THR A 95 5.05 -19.71 2.09
CA THR A 95 4.44 -20.50 3.19
C THR A 95 3.91 -19.70 4.39
N TRP A 96 4.15 -18.38 4.44
CA TRP A 96 3.77 -17.57 5.60
C TRP A 96 2.25 -17.55 5.80
N ASP A 97 1.79 -17.97 6.99
CA ASP A 97 0.38 -17.98 7.39
C ASP A 97 -0.55 -18.83 6.49
N GLY A 98 0.02 -19.56 5.48
CA GLY A 98 -0.72 -20.45 4.58
C GLY A 98 -1.23 -21.72 5.24
N PRO A 99 -1.75 -22.68 4.47
CA PRO A 99 -1.87 -22.70 3.01
C PRO A 99 -3.11 -21.99 2.46
N LEU A 100 -3.16 -21.80 1.12
CA LEU A 100 -4.39 -21.45 0.40
C LEU A 100 -5.25 -22.69 0.14
N SER A 101 -6.59 -22.55 0.24
CA SER A 101 -7.52 -23.63 -0.14
C SER A 101 -7.79 -23.65 -1.65
N ASP A 102 -8.28 -24.79 -2.14
CA ASP A 102 -8.71 -24.94 -3.54
C ASP A 102 -9.94 -24.02 -3.80
N GLU A 103 -10.84 -23.90 -2.83
CA GLU A 103 -12.01 -23.04 -2.88
C GLU A 103 -11.65 -21.55 -2.99
N TRP A 104 -10.61 -21.12 -2.27
CA TRP A 104 -10.08 -19.77 -2.44
C TRP A 104 -9.63 -19.54 -3.88
N GLN A 105 -8.78 -20.42 -4.42
CA GLN A 105 -8.24 -20.26 -5.76
C GLN A 105 -9.32 -20.24 -6.83
N GLU A 106 -10.35 -21.10 -6.73
CA GLU A 106 -11.49 -21.11 -7.64
C GLU A 106 -12.30 -19.81 -7.56
N SER A 107 -12.56 -19.29 -6.36
CA SER A 107 -13.24 -18.01 -6.17
C SER A 107 -12.49 -16.84 -6.78
N GLN A 108 -11.14 -16.85 -6.69
CA GLN A 108 -10.31 -15.81 -7.27
C GLN A 108 -10.30 -15.84 -8.81
N ILE A 109 -10.40 -17.02 -9.45
CA ILE A 109 -10.55 -17.12 -10.91
C ILE A 109 -11.85 -16.44 -11.34
N GLN A 110 -12.96 -16.72 -10.67
CA GLN A 110 -14.25 -16.11 -10.99
C GLN A 110 -14.22 -14.59 -10.79
N LEU A 111 -13.63 -14.12 -9.69
CA LEU A 111 -13.46 -12.70 -9.42
C LEU A 111 -12.59 -12.02 -10.48
N GLN A 112 -11.50 -12.64 -10.88
CA GLN A 112 -10.59 -12.07 -11.89
C GLN A 112 -11.24 -11.97 -13.28
N HIS A 113 -12.10 -12.90 -13.66
CA HIS A 113 -12.91 -12.76 -14.86
C HIS A 113 -13.79 -11.50 -14.82
N GLN A 114 -14.46 -11.22 -13.70
CA GLN A 114 -15.28 -10.02 -13.52
C GLN A 114 -14.43 -8.75 -13.60
N ILE A 115 -13.28 -8.72 -12.90
CA ILE A 115 -12.33 -7.60 -12.89
C ILE A 115 -11.83 -7.29 -14.31
N ILE A 116 -11.26 -8.28 -15.00
CA ILE A 116 -10.67 -8.08 -16.34
C ILE A 116 -11.72 -7.67 -17.36
N ASN A 117 -12.89 -8.31 -17.33
CA ASN A 117 -13.99 -7.99 -18.25
C ASN A 117 -14.45 -6.54 -18.05
N ARG A 118 -14.67 -6.12 -16.80
CA ARG A 118 -15.09 -4.74 -16.49
C ARG A 118 -14.03 -3.72 -16.90
N MET A 119 -12.75 -3.98 -16.60
CA MET A 119 -11.67 -3.11 -17.03
C MET A 119 -11.64 -2.95 -18.55
N ARG A 120 -11.75 -4.05 -19.29
CA ARG A 120 -11.75 -4.03 -20.77
C ARG A 120 -12.99 -3.34 -21.36
N GLU A 121 -14.17 -3.57 -20.78
CA GLU A 121 -15.42 -2.88 -21.16
C GLU A 121 -15.28 -1.35 -21.03
N LEU A 122 -14.55 -0.88 -20.02
CA LEU A 122 -14.28 0.54 -19.77
C LEU A 122 -13.06 1.06 -20.53
N GLY A 123 -12.48 0.27 -21.45
CA GLY A 123 -11.36 0.68 -22.31
C GLY A 123 -10.00 0.69 -21.62
N MET A 124 -9.85 0.00 -20.50
CA MET A 124 -8.58 -0.15 -19.81
C MET A 124 -7.77 -1.32 -20.38
N SER A 125 -6.45 -1.21 -20.27
CA SER A 125 -5.48 -2.25 -20.61
C SER A 125 -4.83 -2.77 -19.32
N PRO A 126 -5.39 -3.83 -18.68
CA PRO A 126 -4.88 -4.32 -17.40
C PRO A 126 -3.47 -4.90 -17.54
N ILE A 127 -2.67 -4.75 -16.50
CA ILE A 127 -1.36 -5.39 -16.37
C ILE A 127 -1.56 -6.73 -15.68
N ALA A 128 -1.26 -7.83 -16.38
CA ALA A 128 -1.32 -9.19 -15.86
C ALA A 128 -0.01 -9.59 -15.15
N PRO A 129 -0.01 -10.58 -14.25
CA PRO A 129 1.22 -11.11 -13.67
C PRO A 129 2.01 -11.96 -14.68
N ALA A 130 3.32 -12.09 -14.43
CA ALA A 130 4.20 -13.00 -15.13
C ALA A 130 5.13 -13.73 -14.15
N PHE A 131 5.86 -14.73 -14.63
CA PHE A 131 6.84 -15.46 -13.83
C PHE A 131 8.09 -14.61 -13.61
N ALA A 132 8.51 -14.49 -12.34
CA ALA A 132 9.66 -13.68 -11.93
C ALA A 132 10.91 -14.48 -11.54
N GLY A 133 10.89 -15.80 -11.75
CA GLY A 133 12.04 -16.67 -11.46
C GLY A 133 11.98 -17.41 -10.13
N PHE A 134 10.97 -17.16 -9.30
CA PHE A 134 10.81 -17.79 -7.99
C PHE A 134 10.12 -19.15 -8.10
N VAL A 135 10.64 -20.16 -7.38
CA VAL A 135 10.16 -21.54 -7.47
C VAL A 135 9.84 -22.14 -6.10
N PRO A 136 8.89 -23.10 -6.02
CA PRO A 136 8.66 -23.90 -4.82
C PRO A 136 9.91 -24.64 -4.35
N ILE A 137 10.09 -24.80 -3.04
CA ILE A 137 11.16 -25.59 -2.46
C ILE A 137 11.15 -27.03 -3.01
N ALA A 138 9.96 -27.63 -3.13
CA ALA A 138 9.80 -28.97 -3.70
C ALA A 138 10.30 -29.09 -5.16
N PHE A 139 10.18 -28.02 -5.96
CA PHE A 139 10.78 -27.98 -7.29
C PHE A 139 12.31 -27.97 -7.22
N ALA A 140 12.88 -27.16 -6.31
CA ALA A 140 14.32 -27.12 -6.12
C ALA A 140 14.88 -28.45 -5.63
N GLU A 141 14.19 -29.14 -4.73
CA GLU A 141 14.57 -30.47 -4.23
C GLU A 141 14.52 -31.58 -5.32
N LYS A 142 13.56 -31.48 -6.24
CA LYS A 142 13.47 -32.43 -7.40
C LYS A 142 14.53 -32.19 -8.48
N HIS A 143 15.21 -31.02 -8.44
CA HIS A 143 16.22 -30.65 -9.42
C HIS A 143 17.56 -30.28 -8.76
N PRO A 144 18.21 -31.22 -8.01
CA PRO A 144 19.41 -30.93 -7.22
C PRO A 144 20.63 -30.53 -8.07
N ASP A 145 20.62 -30.80 -9.36
CA ASP A 145 21.69 -30.39 -10.29
C ASP A 145 21.65 -28.91 -10.65
N ILE A 146 20.52 -28.21 -10.37
CA ILE A 146 20.36 -26.77 -10.62
C ILE A 146 20.87 -25.99 -9.41
N LYS A 147 21.72 -25.01 -9.67
CA LYS A 147 22.27 -24.13 -8.62
C LYS A 147 21.31 -22.97 -8.33
N PHE A 148 20.20 -23.26 -7.66
CA PHE A 148 19.28 -22.22 -7.21
C PHE A 148 19.98 -21.19 -6.33
N LYS A 149 19.55 -19.93 -6.44
CA LYS A 149 19.87 -18.90 -5.46
C LYS A 149 18.83 -18.92 -4.35
N HIS A 150 19.25 -18.73 -3.11
CA HIS A 150 18.35 -18.60 -1.97
C HIS A 150 18.40 -17.15 -1.50
N LEU A 151 17.34 -16.40 -1.69
CA LEU A 151 17.26 -14.97 -1.37
C LEU A 151 16.58 -14.76 -0.03
N LYS A 152 17.11 -13.83 0.75
CA LYS A 152 16.60 -13.46 2.08
C LYS A 152 15.91 -12.12 2.03
N TRP A 153 14.79 -12.03 2.71
CA TRP A 153 14.06 -10.78 2.89
C TRP A 153 13.72 -10.55 4.37
N GLY A 154 14.00 -9.34 4.86
CA GLY A 154 13.48 -8.80 6.10
C GLY A 154 13.73 -9.58 7.38
N GLY A 155 14.74 -10.44 7.45
CA GLY A 155 15.07 -11.20 8.67
C GLY A 155 14.11 -12.33 9.00
N PHE A 156 13.27 -12.76 8.06
CA PHE A 156 12.46 -13.97 8.21
C PHE A 156 13.34 -15.23 8.24
N ASP A 157 12.85 -16.29 8.89
CA ASP A 157 13.52 -17.58 8.93
C ASP A 157 13.74 -18.14 7.52
N ASP A 158 14.82 -18.89 7.34
CA ASP A 158 15.23 -19.44 6.03
C ASP A 158 14.12 -20.24 5.32
N LYS A 159 13.23 -20.90 6.07
CA LYS A 159 12.10 -21.67 5.51
C LYS A 159 11.09 -20.83 4.73
N PHE A 160 11.06 -19.51 4.98
CA PHE A 160 10.15 -18.56 4.30
C PHE A 160 10.81 -17.86 3.11
N ASN A 161 12.12 -18.05 2.92
CA ASN A 161 12.87 -17.38 1.86
C ASN A 161 12.68 -18.07 0.50
N ALA A 162 12.83 -17.30 -0.58
CA ALA A 162 12.58 -17.76 -1.92
C ALA A 162 13.79 -18.46 -2.55
N TYR A 163 13.50 -19.49 -3.34
CA TYR A 163 14.45 -20.08 -4.28
C TYR A 163 14.28 -19.44 -5.65
N VAL A 164 15.38 -19.04 -6.28
CA VAL A 164 15.39 -18.38 -7.59
C VAL A 164 16.17 -19.24 -8.58
N LEU A 165 15.57 -19.46 -9.74
CA LEU A 165 16.23 -20.12 -10.87
C LEU A 165 17.45 -19.31 -11.33
N PRO A 166 18.57 -19.96 -11.66
CA PRO A 166 19.64 -19.31 -12.39
C PRO A 166 19.14 -18.88 -13.79
N PRO A 167 19.62 -17.74 -14.32
CA PRO A 167 19.08 -17.18 -15.56
C PRO A 167 19.36 -18.07 -16.80
N ASP A 168 20.39 -18.91 -16.77
CA ASP A 168 20.74 -19.85 -17.82
C ASP A 168 19.98 -21.19 -17.76
N SER A 169 19.08 -21.35 -16.77
CA SER A 169 18.25 -22.54 -16.67
C SER A 169 17.20 -22.59 -17.79
N PRO A 170 17.06 -23.71 -18.52
CA PRO A 170 16.02 -23.88 -19.53
C PRO A 170 14.60 -23.81 -18.93
N PHE A 171 14.46 -24.09 -17.65
CA PHE A 171 13.18 -23.98 -16.95
C PHE A 171 12.70 -22.55 -16.79
N PHE A 172 13.59 -21.55 -16.83
CA PHE A 172 13.18 -20.16 -16.70
C PHE A 172 12.22 -19.74 -17.83
N GLU A 173 12.61 -19.99 -19.07
CA GLU A 173 11.77 -19.71 -20.24
C GLU A 173 10.55 -20.64 -20.29
N GLU A 174 10.70 -21.93 -19.97
CA GLU A 174 9.60 -22.90 -20.02
C GLU A 174 8.48 -22.58 -19.03
N ILE A 175 8.82 -22.30 -17.77
CA ILE A 175 7.84 -21.97 -16.74
C ILE A 175 7.12 -20.66 -17.09
N GLY A 176 7.87 -19.62 -17.47
CA GLY A 176 7.29 -18.34 -17.86
C GLY A 176 6.37 -18.47 -19.08
N LYS A 177 6.78 -19.23 -20.11
CA LYS A 177 5.95 -19.54 -21.29
C LYS A 177 4.64 -20.21 -20.89
N ARG A 178 4.69 -21.22 -20.00
CA ARG A 178 3.50 -21.94 -19.52
C ARG A 178 2.59 -21.01 -18.73
N PHE A 179 3.15 -20.15 -17.87
CA PHE A 179 2.39 -19.19 -17.09
C PHE A 179 1.59 -18.25 -17.99
N ILE A 180 2.24 -17.63 -18.97
CA ILE A 180 1.58 -16.73 -19.93
C ILE A 180 0.49 -17.49 -20.71
N LYS A 181 0.77 -18.72 -21.17
CA LYS A 181 -0.21 -19.52 -21.91
C LYS A 181 -1.42 -19.91 -21.06
N GLU A 182 -1.24 -20.32 -19.81
CA GLU A 182 -2.35 -20.64 -18.91
C GLU A 182 -3.15 -19.37 -18.55
N TRP A 183 -2.47 -18.23 -18.33
CA TRP A 183 -3.15 -16.96 -18.11
C TRP A 183 -4.03 -16.56 -19.31
N GLU A 184 -3.46 -16.58 -20.52
CA GLU A 184 -4.20 -16.21 -21.73
C GLU A 184 -5.32 -17.18 -22.08
N LYS A 185 -5.14 -18.45 -21.79
CA LYS A 185 -6.18 -19.48 -21.97
C LYS A 185 -7.38 -19.20 -21.06
N GLU A 186 -7.14 -18.74 -19.82
CA GLU A 186 -8.18 -18.48 -18.84
C GLU A 186 -8.82 -17.10 -19.06
N PHE A 187 -8.00 -16.05 -19.14
CA PHE A 187 -8.46 -14.66 -19.10
C PHE A 187 -8.38 -13.92 -20.45
N GLY A 188 -7.97 -14.63 -21.50
CA GLY A 188 -7.77 -14.05 -22.84
C GLY A 188 -6.44 -13.30 -22.99
N LYS A 189 -6.10 -12.95 -24.25
CA LYS A 189 -4.83 -12.31 -24.60
C LYS A 189 -4.64 -10.99 -23.83
N ASN A 190 -3.43 -10.77 -23.36
CA ASN A 190 -2.99 -9.55 -22.70
C ASN A 190 -1.74 -8.98 -23.37
N THR A 191 -1.49 -7.67 -23.21
CA THR A 191 -0.31 -7.00 -23.78
C THR A 191 0.76 -6.76 -22.71
N TYR A 192 0.35 -6.42 -21.49
CA TYR A 192 1.24 -5.97 -20.42
C TYR A 192 1.34 -7.03 -19.34
N TYR A 193 2.58 -7.40 -18.99
CA TYR A 193 2.86 -8.44 -18.00
C TYR A 193 3.87 -7.94 -16.98
N LEU A 194 3.48 -7.94 -15.71
CA LEU A 194 4.32 -7.55 -14.58
C LEU A 194 5.25 -8.69 -14.19
N SER A 195 6.53 -8.40 -14.12
CA SER A 195 7.51 -9.26 -13.48
C SER A 195 8.51 -8.41 -12.69
N ASP A 196 8.45 -8.53 -11.36
CA ASP A 196 9.34 -7.84 -10.43
C ASP A 196 10.30 -8.87 -9.84
N SER A 197 11.50 -8.93 -10.40
CA SER A 197 12.57 -9.75 -9.84
C SER A 197 13.38 -8.91 -8.86
N PHE A 198 13.73 -9.51 -7.72
CA PHE A 198 14.62 -8.92 -6.71
C PHE A 198 14.05 -7.67 -6.01
N ASN A 199 12.74 -7.58 -5.84
CA ASN A 199 12.14 -6.48 -5.08
C ASN A 199 12.61 -6.53 -3.61
N GLU A 200 13.34 -5.49 -3.19
CA GLU A 200 13.98 -5.39 -1.87
C GLU A 200 14.93 -6.55 -1.52
N MET A 201 15.42 -7.26 -2.53
CA MET A 201 16.37 -8.35 -2.37
C MET A 201 17.57 -8.15 -3.29
N GLU A 202 18.77 -8.43 -2.78
CA GLU A 202 20.01 -8.35 -3.56
C GLU A 202 20.44 -9.76 -4.02
N LEU A 203 20.88 -9.86 -5.27
CA LEU A 203 21.53 -11.07 -5.74
C LEU A 203 22.82 -11.31 -4.95
N PRO A 204 23.09 -12.56 -4.50
CA PRO A 204 24.30 -12.88 -3.77
C PRO A 204 25.49 -12.93 -4.73
N VAL A 205 26.09 -11.76 -4.97
CA VAL A 205 27.35 -11.58 -5.70
C VAL A 205 28.43 -11.05 -4.73
N ALA A 206 29.70 -11.36 -5.01
CA ALA A 206 30.78 -10.79 -4.21
C ALA A 206 30.81 -9.26 -4.40
N LYS A 207 31.05 -8.52 -3.31
CA LYS A 207 31.02 -7.04 -3.32
C LYS A 207 32.06 -6.41 -4.23
N ASP A 208 33.15 -7.13 -4.50
CA ASP A 208 34.28 -6.72 -5.34
C ASP A 208 34.20 -7.29 -6.78
N ASP A 209 33.15 -8.05 -7.11
CA ASP A 209 32.93 -8.61 -8.45
C ASP A 209 31.84 -7.81 -9.22
N ALA A 210 32.17 -6.59 -9.58
CA ALA A 210 31.25 -5.73 -10.35
C ALA A 210 30.96 -6.30 -11.75
N GLU A 211 31.96 -6.90 -12.42
CA GLU A 211 31.78 -7.49 -13.74
C GLU A 211 30.87 -8.71 -13.70
N GLY A 212 31.05 -9.60 -12.72
CA GLY A 212 30.18 -10.75 -12.51
C GLY A 212 28.75 -10.33 -12.16
N LYS A 213 28.58 -9.27 -11.35
CA LYS A 213 27.26 -8.68 -11.04
C LYS A 213 26.55 -8.20 -12.31
N HIS A 214 27.23 -7.39 -13.12
CA HIS A 214 26.63 -6.84 -14.36
C HIS A 214 26.27 -7.94 -15.35
N LYS A 215 27.16 -8.93 -15.54
CA LYS A 215 26.90 -10.09 -16.40
C LYS A 215 25.67 -10.87 -15.93
N LEU A 216 25.57 -11.13 -14.63
CA LEU A 216 24.45 -11.86 -14.05
C LEU A 216 23.13 -11.09 -14.19
N LEU A 217 23.13 -9.77 -13.95
CA LEU A 217 21.96 -8.91 -14.15
C LEU A 217 21.50 -8.88 -15.61
N ALA A 218 22.43 -8.78 -16.57
CA ALA A 218 22.13 -8.84 -18.00
C ALA A 218 21.46 -10.17 -18.39
N GLN A 219 21.96 -11.29 -17.87
CA GLN A 219 21.37 -12.61 -18.08
C GLN A 219 19.96 -12.71 -17.48
N TYR A 220 19.73 -12.19 -16.27
CA TYR A 220 18.38 -12.17 -15.68
C TYR A 220 17.41 -11.31 -16.50
N GLY A 221 17.82 -10.12 -16.92
CA GLY A 221 16.98 -9.27 -17.77
C GLY A 221 16.57 -9.96 -19.06
N GLU A 222 17.52 -10.64 -19.74
CA GLU A 222 17.25 -11.44 -20.94
C GLU A 222 16.27 -12.59 -20.65
N SER A 223 16.50 -13.34 -19.58
CA SER A 223 15.71 -14.52 -19.25
C SER A 223 14.28 -14.18 -18.86
N ILE A 224 14.07 -13.09 -18.10
CA ILE A 224 12.73 -12.59 -17.78
C ILE A 224 12.00 -12.18 -19.06
N TYR A 225 12.63 -11.37 -19.89
CA TYR A 225 12.04 -10.93 -21.16
C TYR A 225 11.68 -12.11 -22.07
N ARG A 226 12.59 -13.07 -22.25
CA ARG A 226 12.35 -14.27 -23.06
C ARG A 226 11.25 -15.15 -22.48
N SER A 227 11.17 -15.28 -21.16
CA SER A 227 10.13 -16.09 -20.51
C SER A 227 8.72 -15.56 -20.81
N ILE A 228 8.57 -14.24 -20.86
CA ILE A 228 7.31 -13.56 -21.21
C ILE A 228 7.03 -13.73 -22.71
N THR A 229 8.00 -13.38 -23.57
CA THR A 229 7.80 -13.37 -25.02
C THR A 229 7.71 -14.74 -25.66
N ALA A 230 8.26 -15.79 -25.03
CA ALA A 230 8.03 -17.18 -25.43
C ALA A 230 6.57 -17.60 -25.29
N GLY A 231 5.84 -17.03 -24.34
CA GLY A 231 4.40 -17.23 -24.18
C GLY A 231 3.58 -16.35 -25.14
N ASN A 232 3.94 -15.06 -25.25
CA ASN A 232 3.30 -14.09 -26.11
C ASN A 232 4.34 -13.16 -26.75
N PRO A 233 4.68 -13.32 -28.06
CA PRO A 233 5.71 -12.51 -28.74
C PRO A 233 5.41 -11.00 -28.79
N ASP A 234 4.14 -10.63 -28.66
CA ASP A 234 3.71 -9.21 -28.68
C ASP A 234 3.76 -8.59 -27.29
N ALA A 235 4.00 -9.36 -26.24
CA ALA A 235 3.98 -8.90 -24.86
C ALA A 235 5.02 -7.81 -24.58
N ILE A 236 4.66 -6.94 -23.65
CA ILE A 236 5.52 -5.89 -23.08
C ILE A 236 5.75 -6.25 -21.60
N TRP A 237 7.00 -6.31 -21.21
CA TRP A 237 7.40 -6.50 -19.83
C TRP A 237 7.19 -5.19 -19.05
N VAL A 238 6.43 -5.24 -17.97
CA VAL A 238 6.26 -4.14 -17.01
C VAL A 238 7.00 -4.50 -15.72
N THR A 239 7.73 -3.56 -15.14
CA THR A 239 8.38 -3.74 -13.83
C THR A 239 8.16 -2.53 -12.94
N GLN A 240 7.99 -2.75 -11.64
CA GLN A 240 7.97 -1.71 -10.62
C GLN A 240 9.41 -1.29 -10.29
N GLY A 241 9.72 -0.01 -10.50
CA GLY A 241 11.06 0.54 -10.27
C GLY A 241 11.38 0.88 -8.80
N TRP A 242 10.57 0.44 -7.83
CA TRP A 242 10.77 0.70 -6.41
C TRP A 242 12.19 0.37 -5.93
N THR A 243 12.67 -0.84 -6.26
CA THR A 243 13.97 -1.31 -5.82
C THR A 243 15.13 -0.46 -6.35
N PHE A 244 14.99 0.16 -7.52
CA PHE A 244 16.03 0.99 -8.13
C PHE A 244 16.33 2.27 -7.32
N GLY A 245 15.30 2.83 -6.66
CA GLY A 245 15.44 3.94 -5.73
C GLY A 245 15.74 3.49 -4.30
N TYR A 246 14.97 2.53 -3.78
CA TYR A 246 15.10 2.03 -2.41
C TYR A 246 16.49 1.42 -2.12
N GLN A 247 17.00 0.59 -3.06
CA GLN A 247 18.32 -0.05 -2.97
C GLN A 247 19.33 0.63 -3.93
N HIS A 248 19.32 1.96 -4.00
CA HIS A 248 20.13 2.74 -4.95
C HIS A 248 21.62 2.41 -4.93
N SER A 249 22.18 1.96 -3.79
CA SER A 249 23.59 1.53 -3.71
C SER A 249 23.87 0.23 -4.45
N PHE A 250 22.88 -0.67 -4.53
CA PHE A 250 22.99 -1.88 -5.34
C PHE A 250 22.67 -1.58 -6.82
N TRP A 251 21.63 -0.81 -7.07
CA TRP A 251 21.14 -0.43 -8.39
C TRP A 251 21.79 0.86 -8.90
N ASP A 252 23.12 0.87 -8.98
CA ASP A 252 23.85 1.95 -9.63
C ASP A 252 23.56 1.97 -11.16
N LYS A 253 24.04 3.02 -11.85
CA LYS A 253 23.81 3.19 -13.29
C LYS A 253 24.21 1.95 -14.11
N ALA A 254 25.38 1.38 -13.85
CA ALA A 254 25.89 0.24 -14.61
C ALA A 254 25.09 -1.03 -14.35
N SER A 255 24.63 -1.23 -13.10
CA SER A 255 23.79 -2.38 -12.73
C SER A 255 22.41 -2.34 -13.40
N LEU A 256 21.75 -1.18 -13.40
CA LEU A 256 20.47 -1.06 -14.08
C LEU A 256 20.62 -1.16 -15.61
N GLN A 257 21.63 -0.51 -16.20
CA GLN A 257 21.93 -0.67 -17.64
C GLN A 257 22.18 -2.14 -18.00
N ALA A 258 22.88 -2.88 -17.17
CA ALA A 258 23.12 -4.32 -17.39
C ALA A 258 21.79 -5.09 -17.41
N LEU A 259 20.90 -4.92 -16.45
CA LEU A 259 19.58 -5.56 -16.43
C LEU A 259 18.77 -5.27 -17.70
N LEU A 260 18.84 -4.04 -18.20
CA LEU A 260 18.04 -3.56 -19.33
C LEU A 260 18.64 -3.90 -20.71
N SER A 261 19.92 -4.31 -20.75
CA SER A 261 20.73 -4.33 -21.98
C SER A 261 20.20 -5.25 -23.10
N HIS A 262 19.56 -6.34 -22.77
CA HIS A 262 19.04 -7.34 -23.74
C HIS A 262 17.52 -7.22 -23.99
N VAL A 263 16.87 -6.18 -23.45
CA VAL A 263 15.43 -5.93 -23.65
C VAL A 263 15.26 -4.80 -24.65
N PRO A 264 14.48 -4.96 -25.76
CA PRO A 264 14.19 -3.86 -26.67
C PRO A 264 13.46 -2.70 -25.99
N ASP A 265 13.73 -1.46 -26.40
CA ASP A 265 13.22 -0.26 -25.73
C ASP A 265 11.69 -0.13 -25.76
N ASP A 266 11.06 -0.62 -26.82
CA ASP A 266 9.62 -0.64 -27.01
C ASP A 266 8.91 -1.84 -26.33
N LYS A 267 9.68 -2.77 -25.77
CA LYS A 267 9.19 -4.02 -25.15
C LYS A 267 9.25 -4.00 -23.61
N MET A 268 9.51 -2.84 -23.02
CA MET A 268 9.56 -2.68 -21.57
C MET A 268 8.96 -1.35 -21.14
N ILE A 269 8.25 -1.38 -19.99
CA ILE A 269 7.78 -0.20 -19.27
C ILE A 269 8.25 -0.29 -17.83
N ILE A 270 8.97 0.73 -17.37
CA ILE A 270 9.38 0.86 -15.97
C ILE A 270 8.39 1.81 -15.28
N ILE A 271 7.73 1.34 -14.22
CA ILE A 271 6.92 2.20 -13.37
C ILE A 271 7.83 2.76 -12.29
N ASP A 272 8.25 4.02 -12.42
CA ASP A 272 9.10 4.70 -11.45
C ASP A 272 8.27 5.07 -10.21
N LEU A 273 8.11 4.09 -9.34
CA LEU A 273 7.36 4.24 -8.09
C LEU A 273 8.12 5.14 -7.10
N GLY A 274 7.38 5.81 -6.26
CA GLY A 274 7.95 6.49 -5.11
C GLY A 274 8.69 7.78 -5.44
N ASN A 275 8.27 8.55 -6.46
CA ASN A 275 8.83 9.88 -6.73
C ASN A 275 8.61 10.90 -5.59
N ASP A 276 7.80 10.55 -4.60
CA ASP A 276 7.60 11.25 -3.33
C ASP A 276 8.66 10.90 -2.27
N TYR A 277 9.39 9.78 -2.40
CA TYR A 277 10.32 9.27 -1.38
C TYR A 277 11.72 9.89 -1.40
N PRO A 278 12.35 10.21 -2.54
CA PRO A 278 13.72 10.74 -2.57
C PRO A 278 13.91 11.95 -1.66
N LYS A 279 13.02 12.93 -1.74
CA LYS A 279 13.07 14.14 -0.93
C LYS A 279 12.86 13.90 0.57
N TRP A 280 11.89 13.07 0.92
CA TRP A 280 11.37 12.99 2.28
C TRP A 280 11.90 11.80 3.09
N VAL A 281 12.27 10.73 2.42
CA VAL A 281 12.59 9.45 3.08
C VAL A 281 14.00 8.97 2.75
N TRP A 282 14.39 8.94 1.47
CA TRP A 282 15.69 8.38 1.08
C TRP A 282 16.82 9.38 1.17
N GLY A 283 16.55 10.68 1.06
CA GLY A 283 17.57 11.72 1.02
C GLY A 283 18.44 11.66 -0.25
N THR A 284 17.83 11.25 -1.36
CA THR A 284 18.49 11.05 -2.66
C THR A 284 17.87 11.94 -3.74
N GLU A 285 18.48 11.94 -4.92
CA GLU A 285 17.85 12.48 -6.15
C GLU A 285 16.77 11.49 -6.64
N GLN A 286 15.82 11.99 -7.43
CA GLN A 286 14.77 11.17 -8.04
C GLN A 286 15.37 10.08 -8.94
N THR A 287 14.82 8.87 -8.91
CA THR A 287 15.38 7.69 -9.58
C THR A 287 15.51 7.89 -11.08
N TRP A 288 14.50 8.48 -11.74
CA TRP A 288 14.56 8.77 -13.17
C TRP A 288 15.67 9.74 -13.55
N LYS A 289 16.01 10.71 -12.70
CA LYS A 289 17.14 11.63 -12.92
C LYS A 289 18.48 10.92 -12.78
N VAL A 290 18.63 10.10 -11.73
CA VAL A 290 19.83 9.29 -11.52
C VAL A 290 20.10 8.38 -12.71
N HIS A 291 19.05 7.83 -13.30
CA HIS A 291 19.12 6.85 -14.38
C HIS A 291 18.80 7.45 -15.78
N ASP A 292 18.99 8.74 -15.97
CA ASP A 292 18.90 9.42 -17.27
C ASP A 292 17.62 9.06 -18.06
N GLY A 293 16.46 9.07 -17.40
CA GLY A 293 15.18 8.68 -17.99
C GLY A 293 15.12 7.21 -18.41
N PHE A 294 15.84 6.33 -17.67
CA PHE A 294 15.88 4.88 -17.87
C PHE A 294 16.44 4.43 -19.24
N TYR A 295 17.45 5.16 -19.74
CA TYR A 295 18.28 4.72 -20.87
C TYR A 295 17.51 4.35 -22.14
N GLY A 296 16.43 5.08 -22.45
CA GLY A 296 15.58 4.87 -23.63
C GLY A 296 14.38 3.93 -23.43
N LYS A 297 14.29 3.22 -22.31
CA LYS A 297 13.09 2.45 -21.98
C LYS A 297 11.89 3.36 -21.76
N LYS A 298 10.70 2.88 -22.08
CA LYS A 298 9.46 3.56 -21.72
C LYS A 298 9.30 3.54 -20.20
N TRP A 299 8.78 4.63 -19.64
CA TRP A 299 8.55 4.68 -18.20
C TRP A 299 7.34 5.52 -17.80
N ILE A 300 6.82 5.27 -16.62
CA ILE A 300 5.67 5.93 -16.01
C ILE A 300 6.13 6.62 -14.74
N PHE A 301 5.90 7.94 -14.65
CA PHE A 301 6.11 8.69 -13.41
C PHE A 301 5.03 8.35 -12.40
N SER A 302 5.38 7.83 -11.22
CA SER A 302 4.40 7.39 -10.24
C SER A 302 4.79 7.75 -8.82
N TYR A 303 3.80 7.78 -7.94
CA TYR A 303 3.94 8.04 -6.51
C TYR A 303 3.45 6.85 -5.68
N VAL A 304 3.94 6.74 -4.44
CA VAL A 304 3.39 5.84 -3.42
C VAL A 304 2.86 6.68 -2.26
N PRO A 305 1.68 7.29 -2.40
CA PRO A 305 1.17 8.27 -1.42
C PRO A 305 0.74 7.64 -0.10
N ASN A 306 0.65 6.32 -0.02
CA ASN A 306 0.29 5.60 1.19
C ASN A 306 1.07 4.30 1.34
N PHE A 307 1.54 4.02 2.54
CA PHE A 307 2.24 2.82 2.96
C PHE A 307 1.42 2.04 4.00
N GLY A 308 1.23 0.75 3.76
CA GLY A 308 0.54 -0.16 4.68
C GLY A 308 -0.93 0.19 4.94
N GLY A 309 -1.50 1.15 4.22
CA GLY A 309 -2.85 1.66 4.46
C GLY A 309 -3.00 2.44 5.76
N LYS A 310 -1.91 3.02 6.29
CA LYS A 310 -1.96 3.94 7.44
C LYS A 310 -2.85 5.13 7.13
N THR A 311 -3.67 5.53 8.07
CA THR A 311 -4.72 6.54 7.88
C THR A 311 -4.37 7.99 8.25
N PRO A 312 -3.25 8.33 8.90
CA PRO A 312 -2.96 9.72 9.24
C PRO A 312 -2.85 10.65 8.03
N MET A 313 -3.25 11.91 8.24
CA MET A 313 -3.10 12.97 7.25
C MET A 313 -1.61 13.20 6.95
N THR A 314 -1.20 12.97 5.72
CA THR A 314 0.18 13.16 5.24
C THR A 314 0.23 13.27 3.74
N GLY A 315 1.25 13.94 3.22
CA GLY A 315 1.49 14.15 1.80
C GLY A 315 2.04 15.54 1.52
N ASP A 316 2.83 15.71 0.46
CA ASP A 316 3.29 17.02 0.01
C ASP A 316 2.44 17.45 -1.20
N LEU A 317 1.32 18.14 -0.95
CA LEU A 317 0.40 18.56 -2.01
C LEU A 317 1.09 19.46 -3.06
N GLN A 318 2.05 20.29 -2.64
CA GLN A 318 2.78 21.14 -3.59
C GLN A 318 3.66 20.31 -4.53
N MET A 319 4.33 19.30 -4.01
CA MET A 319 5.12 18.37 -4.81
C MET A 319 4.21 17.56 -5.75
N TYR A 320 3.10 17.03 -5.24
CA TYR A 320 2.14 16.29 -6.07
C TYR A 320 1.56 17.15 -7.21
N ALA A 321 1.35 18.44 -6.96
CA ALA A 321 0.84 19.39 -7.94
C ALA A 321 1.86 19.81 -9.03
N SER A 322 3.15 19.51 -8.88
CA SER A 322 4.18 20.06 -9.79
C SER A 322 5.17 19.04 -10.37
N SER A 323 5.61 18.04 -9.61
CA SER A 323 6.80 17.25 -9.98
C SER A 323 6.68 16.47 -11.28
N SER A 324 5.49 15.96 -11.63
CA SER A 324 5.31 15.25 -12.92
C SER A 324 5.35 16.21 -14.11
N ALA A 325 4.88 17.45 -13.94
CA ALA A 325 4.98 18.49 -14.95
C ALA A 325 6.45 18.95 -15.14
N GLU A 326 7.20 19.03 -14.04
CA GLU A 326 8.66 19.30 -14.09
C GLU A 326 9.40 18.17 -14.83
N ALA A 327 9.02 16.91 -14.56
CA ALA A 327 9.60 15.77 -15.28
C ALA A 327 9.32 15.85 -16.80
N LEU A 328 8.08 16.15 -17.22
CA LEU A 328 7.73 16.31 -18.63
C LEU A 328 8.52 17.41 -19.35
N GLN A 329 8.89 18.46 -18.63
CA GLN A 329 9.62 19.62 -19.17
C GLN A 329 11.13 19.45 -19.13
N SER A 330 11.63 18.41 -18.46
CA SER A 330 13.06 18.14 -18.34
C SER A 330 13.65 17.62 -19.64
N GLU A 331 14.81 18.11 -20.04
CA GLU A 331 15.56 17.58 -21.19
C GLU A 331 16.00 16.12 -20.99
N SER A 332 16.12 15.68 -19.75
CA SER A 332 16.54 14.32 -19.39
C SER A 332 15.37 13.36 -19.10
N HIS A 333 14.11 13.74 -19.42
CA HIS A 333 12.95 12.88 -19.12
C HIS A 333 12.93 11.56 -19.91
N GLY A 334 13.83 11.40 -20.90
CA GLY A 334 13.89 10.18 -21.71
C GLY A 334 12.56 9.87 -22.40
N ASN A 335 12.10 8.63 -22.26
CA ASN A 335 10.87 8.16 -22.88
C ASN A 335 9.73 8.07 -21.84
N LEU A 336 9.42 9.21 -21.19
CA LEU A 336 8.30 9.34 -20.26
C LEU A 336 6.97 9.26 -21.01
N ILE A 337 6.19 8.20 -20.79
CA ILE A 337 4.94 7.95 -21.51
C ILE A 337 3.70 7.95 -20.60
N GLY A 338 3.87 7.95 -19.29
CA GLY A 338 2.74 7.81 -18.39
C GLY A 338 2.89 8.52 -17.07
N PHE A 339 1.75 8.63 -16.40
CA PHE A 339 1.60 9.12 -15.04
C PHE A 339 0.85 8.10 -14.19
N GLY A 340 1.14 8.00 -12.91
CA GLY A 340 0.45 7.02 -12.08
C GLY A 340 0.49 7.27 -10.59
N SER A 341 -0.27 6.44 -9.89
CA SER A 341 -0.28 6.34 -8.44
C SER A 341 -0.32 4.87 -8.02
N ALA A 342 0.53 4.52 -7.10
CA ALA A 342 0.74 3.15 -6.63
C ALA A 342 0.58 3.04 -5.10
N PRO A 343 -0.58 3.42 -4.52
CA PRO A 343 -0.79 3.36 -3.08
C PRO A 343 -0.87 1.91 -2.60
N GLU A 344 -0.34 1.63 -1.43
CA GLU A 344 -0.57 0.34 -0.76
C GLU A 344 -1.97 0.29 -0.11
N GLY A 345 -2.45 1.42 0.40
CA GLY A 345 -3.80 1.58 0.96
C GLY A 345 -4.60 2.65 0.23
N LEU A 346 -5.93 2.44 0.12
CA LEU A 346 -6.84 3.29 -0.66
C LEU A 346 -7.80 4.11 0.21
N GLU A 347 -7.84 3.89 1.51
CA GLU A 347 -8.91 4.39 2.38
C GLU A 347 -8.54 5.65 3.18
N ASN A 348 -7.68 6.53 2.65
CA ASN A 348 -7.30 7.77 3.35
C ASN A 348 -6.77 8.85 2.41
N ASN A 349 -6.66 10.09 2.92
CA ASN A 349 -6.06 11.22 2.19
C ASN A 349 -6.68 11.47 0.80
N GLU A 350 -7.99 11.50 0.70
CA GLU A 350 -8.72 11.63 -0.57
C GLU A 350 -8.29 12.86 -1.37
N VAL A 351 -7.92 13.95 -0.72
CA VAL A 351 -7.38 15.16 -1.38
C VAL A 351 -6.15 14.84 -2.23
N VAL A 352 -5.30 13.91 -1.78
CA VAL A 352 -4.10 13.48 -2.52
C VAL A 352 -4.52 12.71 -3.78
N TYR A 353 -5.43 11.74 -3.65
CA TYR A 353 -5.88 10.92 -4.80
C TYR A 353 -6.61 11.76 -5.84
N GLU A 354 -7.45 12.71 -5.43
CA GLU A 354 -8.13 13.62 -6.35
C GLU A 354 -7.13 14.52 -7.09
N LEU A 355 -6.14 15.07 -6.38
CA LEU A 355 -5.08 15.88 -6.98
C LEU A 355 -4.23 15.07 -7.97
N LEU A 356 -3.84 13.84 -7.61
CA LEU A 356 -3.06 12.96 -8.48
C LEU A 356 -3.87 12.55 -9.72
N ALA A 357 -5.18 12.30 -9.56
CA ALA A 357 -6.04 12.02 -10.70
C ALA A 357 -6.07 13.20 -11.69
N ASP A 358 -6.21 14.43 -11.19
CA ASP A 358 -6.20 15.64 -12.02
C ASP A 358 -4.83 15.90 -12.68
N MET A 359 -3.71 15.61 -12.00
CA MET A 359 -2.36 15.69 -12.57
C MET A 359 -2.15 14.78 -13.78
N GLY A 360 -2.84 13.65 -13.84
CA GLY A 360 -2.84 12.77 -15.01
C GLY A 360 -3.42 13.39 -16.28
N TRP A 361 -4.03 14.58 -16.20
CA TRP A 361 -4.67 15.29 -17.30
C TRP A 361 -4.02 16.62 -17.68
N THR A 362 -2.90 16.97 -17.09
CA THR A 362 -2.22 18.23 -17.36
C THR A 362 -0.72 18.05 -17.61
N SER A 363 -0.14 18.90 -18.44
CA SER A 363 1.31 19.04 -18.63
C SER A 363 1.91 20.18 -17.82
N GLN A 364 1.10 20.86 -17.03
CA GLN A 364 1.49 22.01 -16.22
C GLN A 364 1.24 21.73 -14.74
N ALA A 365 2.00 22.40 -13.89
CA ALA A 365 1.71 22.40 -12.46
C ALA A 365 0.31 22.93 -12.17
N ILE A 366 -0.39 22.28 -11.22
CA ILE A 366 -1.70 22.73 -10.74
C ILE A 366 -1.48 23.82 -9.68
N ASP A 367 -2.15 24.96 -9.89
CA ASP A 367 -2.23 26.05 -8.90
C ASP A 367 -3.20 25.65 -7.79
N LEU A 368 -2.67 25.26 -6.63
CA LEU A 368 -3.48 24.78 -5.50
C LEU A 368 -4.45 25.83 -4.94
N ASP A 369 -4.17 27.13 -5.09
CA ASP A 369 -5.09 28.18 -4.62
C ASP A 369 -6.34 28.25 -5.50
N LYS A 370 -6.23 27.87 -6.77
CA LYS A 370 -7.38 27.74 -7.69
C LYS A 370 -8.04 26.38 -7.64
N TRP A 371 -7.28 25.33 -7.35
CA TRP A 371 -7.77 23.95 -7.33
C TRP A 371 -8.59 23.65 -6.06
N MET A 372 -8.12 24.09 -4.89
CA MET A 372 -8.74 23.79 -3.59
C MET A 372 -10.22 24.24 -3.48
N PRO A 373 -10.63 25.43 -3.95
CA PRO A 373 -12.04 25.78 -4.00
C PRO A 373 -12.89 24.79 -4.80
N SER A 374 -12.38 24.31 -5.94
CA SER A 374 -13.11 23.34 -6.79
C SER A 374 -13.22 21.99 -6.11
N TYR A 375 -12.16 21.53 -5.46
CA TYR A 375 -12.15 20.29 -4.67
C TYR A 375 -13.19 20.37 -3.53
N CYS A 376 -13.17 21.41 -2.71
CA CYS A 376 -14.09 21.55 -1.60
C CYS A 376 -15.56 21.70 -2.07
N MET A 377 -15.80 22.45 -3.14
CA MET A 377 -17.14 22.55 -3.74
C MET A 377 -17.65 21.20 -4.24
N ALA A 378 -16.80 20.41 -4.89
CA ALA A 378 -17.18 19.08 -5.37
C ALA A 378 -17.41 18.09 -4.22
N ARG A 379 -16.56 18.12 -3.20
CA ARG A 379 -16.62 17.18 -2.08
C ARG A 379 -17.68 17.54 -1.04
N TYR A 380 -17.76 18.81 -0.66
CA TYR A 380 -18.60 19.24 0.46
C TYR A 380 -19.85 20.02 0.05
N GLY A 381 -19.86 20.55 -1.17
CA GLY A 381 -20.95 21.41 -1.68
C GLY A 381 -20.80 22.90 -1.33
N ALA A 382 -19.76 23.29 -0.57
CA ALA A 382 -19.46 24.69 -0.25
C ALA A 382 -17.98 24.89 0.10
N TYR A 383 -17.54 26.16 0.09
CA TYR A 383 -16.18 26.56 0.48
C TYR A 383 -16.23 27.87 1.30
N PRO A 384 -16.76 27.84 2.54
CA PRO A 384 -16.78 29.02 3.39
C PRO A 384 -15.38 29.44 3.83
N GLU A 385 -15.23 30.68 4.30
CA GLU A 385 -13.93 31.26 4.71
C GLU A 385 -13.25 30.44 5.83
N THR A 386 -14.03 29.87 6.75
CA THR A 386 -13.50 28.98 7.79
C THR A 386 -12.83 27.75 7.19
N MET A 387 -13.45 27.14 6.18
CA MET A 387 -12.89 25.98 5.48
C MET A 387 -11.66 26.36 4.66
N LYS A 388 -11.67 27.52 3.99
CA LYS A 388 -10.50 28.04 3.29
C LYS A 388 -9.31 28.17 4.24
N ASN A 389 -9.50 28.82 5.37
CA ASN A 389 -8.45 29.00 6.37
C ASN A 389 -7.98 27.66 6.96
N ALA A 390 -8.88 26.69 7.13
CA ALA A 390 -8.52 25.34 7.57
C ALA A 390 -7.58 24.65 6.55
N TRP A 391 -7.95 24.64 5.26
CA TRP A 391 -7.12 24.02 4.21
C TRP A 391 -5.80 24.76 3.99
N ASP A 392 -5.76 26.10 4.18
CA ASP A 392 -4.51 26.87 4.15
C ASP A 392 -3.53 26.44 5.26
N LEU A 393 -4.05 26.06 6.44
CA LEU A 393 -3.25 25.48 7.53
C LEU A 393 -2.86 24.03 7.26
N PHE A 394 -3.77 23.18 6.80
CA PHE A 394 -3.47 21.79 6.46
C PHE A 394 -2.37 21.68 5.38
N ARG A 395 -2.40 22.53 4.37
CA ARG A 395 -1.36 22.61 3.32
C ARG A 395 0.01 23.01 3.86
N LYS A 396 0.07 23.76 4.95
CA LYS A 396 1.32 24.19 5.61
C LYS A 396 1.80 23.23 6.67
N THR A 397 0.95 22.31 7.11
CA THR A 397 1.22 21.35 8.18
C THR A 397 1.17 19.91 7.67
N ALA A 398 0.09 19.19 7.90
CA ALA A 398 -0.04 17.76 7.57
C ALA A 398 0.23 17.44 6.08
N TYR A 399 -0.13 18.35 5.17
CA TYR A 399 0.05 18.19 3.73
C TYR A 399 1.22 19.00 3.15
N SER A 400 2.23 19.29 3.96
CA SER A 400 3.50 19.94 3.53
C SER A 400 4.67 18.96 3.43
N SER A 401 4.49 17.71 3.84
CA SER A 401 5.54 16.69 3.90
C SER A 401 4.96 15.28 3.81
N LEU A 402 5.79 14.32 3.43
CA LEU A 402 5.43 12.90 3.42
C LEU A 402 6.12 12.20 4.59
N TYR A 403 5.35 11.43 5.33
CA TYR A 403 5.85 10.52 6.37
C TYR A 403 5.68 9.07 5.92
N SER A 404 6.77 8.30 5.91
CA SER A 404 6.72 6.88 5.53
C SER A 404 6.04 6.01 6.60
N TYR A 405 6.20 6.39 7.87
CA TYR A 405 5.61 5.66 9.01
C TYR A 405 4.83 6.61 9.93
N PRO A 406 3.77 7.30 9.40
CA PRO A 406 3.01 8.25 10.20
C PRO A 406 2.11 7.51 11.18
N ARG A 407 2.42 7.57 12.46
CA ARG A 407 1.64 6.97 13.54
C ARG A 407 1.93 7.62 14.87
N PHE A 408 0.97 7.48 15.78
CA PHE A 408 1.11 7.94 17.14
C PHE A 408 1.95 6.97 17.97
N THR A 409 2.62 7.49 19.00
CA THR A 409 3.44 6.69 19.92
C THR A 409 2.62 5.62 20.62
N TRP A 410 1.37 5.92 21.00
CA TRP A 410 0.48 4.97 21.65
C TRP A 410 0.10 3.77 20.75
N GLN A 411 0.21 3.87 19.44
CA GLN A 411 -0.03 2.73 18.53
C GLN A 411 1.09 1.68 18.60
N THR A 412 2.30 2.06 18.94
CA THR A 412 3.45 1.16 19.01
C THR A 412 3.91 0.83 20.42
N VAL A 413 3.17 1.32 21.42
CA VAL A 413 3.43 1.13 22.87
C VAL A 413 4.73 1.79 23.34
N ILE A 414 5.87 1.45 22.73
CA ILE A 414 7.18 2.04 22.98
C ILE A 414 7.63 2.72 21.69
N PRO A 415 8.21 3.95 21.79
CA PRO A 415 8.78 4.60 20.62
C PRO A 415 9.84 3.70 19.98
N ASP A 416 9.51 3.01 18.90
CA ASP A 416 10.51 2.36 18.07
C ASP A 416 11.21 3.45 17.26
N LYS A 417 12.44 3.78 17.66
CA LYS A 417 13.24 4.83 17.03
C LYS A 417 13.44 4.66 15.53
N ARG A 418 13.23 3.47 15.01
CA ARG A 418 13.41 3.14 13.58
C ARG A 418 12.15 3.36 12.74
N ARG A 419 10.96 3.43 13.36
CA ARG A 419 9.66 3.41 12.66
C ARG A 419 8.70 4.52 13.03
N ILE A 420 9.12 5.51 13.82
CA ILE A 420 8.29 6.68 14.13
C ILE A 420 8.70 7.83 13.21
N SER A 421 7.82 8.17 12.29
CA SER A 421 7.82 9.47 11.66
C SER A 421 7.01 10.43 12.53
N LYS A 422 7.56 11.60 12.83
CA LYS A 422 6.78 12.62 13.52
C LYS A 422 5.58 13.00 12.67
N ILE A 423 4.40 12.76 13.21
CA ILE A 423 3.18 13.35 12.67
C ILE A 423 3.20 14.84 13.05
N ASP A 424 2.90 15.73 12.11
CA ASP A 424 2.74 17.14 12.45
C ASP A 424 1.46 17.31 13.27
N VAL A 425 1.65 17.59 14.55
CA VAL A 425 0.60 17.91 15.52
C VAL A 425 0.82 19.30 16.10
N SER A 426 1.32 20.21 15.27
CA SER A 426 1.53 21.61 15.62
C SER A 426 0.21 22.30 16.01
N ASP A 427 0.32 23.42 16.70
CA ASP A 427 -0.86 24.22 17.06
C ASP A 427 -1.58 24.75 15.81
N ASP A 428 -0.86 25.04 14.73
CA ASP A 428 -1.45 25.44 13.45
C ASP A 428 -2.29 24.30 12.83
N PHE A 429 -1.83 23.04 12.91
CA PHE A 429 -2.63 21.90 12.49
C PHE A 429 -3.90 21.77 13.33
N LEU A 430 -3.76 21.82 14.65
CA LEU A 430 -4.90 21.73 15.56
C LEU A 430 -5.91 22.87 15.31
N HIS A 431 -5.42 24.10 15.10
CA HIS A 431 -6.27 25.24 14.75
C HIS A 431 -6.97 25.03 13.38
N GLY A 432 -6.30 24.41 12.42
CA GLY A 432 -6.90 24.02 11.14
C GLY A 432 -8.12 23.11 11.32
N VAL A 433 -8.02 22.11 12.20
CA VAL A 433 -9.14 21.20 12.51
C VAL A 433 -10.29 21.98 13.16
N GLU A 434 -10.01 22.87 14.11
CA GLU A 434 -11.04 23.72 14.74
C GLU A 434 -11.79 24.58 13.71
N LEU A 435 -11.05 25.21 12.79
CA LEU A 435 -11.64 26.01 11.71
C LEU A 435 -12.48 25.15 10.74
N PHE A 436 -12.04 23.93 10.44
CA PHE A 436 -12.82 23.00 9.62
C PHE A 436 -14.16 22.65 10.29
N LEU A 437 -14.14 22.32 11.59
CA LEU A 437 -15.32 22.00 12.38
C LEU A 437 -16.27 23.18 12.57
N ASN A 438 -15.81 24.43 12.50
CA ASN A 438 -16.67 25.63 12.53
C ASN A 438 -17.62 25.71 11.32
N SER A 439 -17.45 24.87 10.31
CA SER A 439 -18.38 24.76 9.18
C SER A 439 -19.50 23.72 9.41
N ALA A 440 -19.54 23.05 10.57
CA ALA A 440 -20.44 21.93 10.85
C ALA A 440 -21.92 22.28 10.65
N ASP A 441 -22.40 23.39 11.20
CA ASP A 441 -23.80 23.79 11.08
C ASP A 441 -24.26 23.98 9.62
N SER A 442 -23.38 24.48 8.77
CA SER A 442 -23.68 24.74 7.35
C SER A 442 -23.55 23.50 6.47
N LEU A 443 -22.74 22.51 6.89
CA LEU A 443 -22.38 21.35 6.08
C LEU A 443 -22.83 20.00 6.64
N LYS A 444 -23.60 19.96 7.73
CA LYS A 444 -24.10 18.74 8.36
C LYS A 444 -24.89 17.80 7.43
N ASN A 445 -25.42 18.32 6.34
CA ASN A 445 -26.14 17.52 5.33
C ASN A 445 -25.20 16.92 4.26
N SER A 446 -23.92 17.30 4.22
CA SER A 446 -22.92 16.74 3.33
C SER A 446 -22.28 15.52 4.00
N LYS A 447 -22.58 14.33 3.49
CA LYS A 447 -22.03 13.07 4.04
C LYS A 447 -20.50 13.04 4.03
N LEU A 448 -19.87 13.56 2.97
CA LEU A 448 -18.41 13.57 2.85
C LEU A 448 -17.79 14.58 3.84
N TYR A 449 -18.45 15.72 4.08
CA TYR A 449 -18.02 16.64 5.14
C TYR A 449 -18.10 15.98 6.53
N VAL A 450 -19.20 15.27 6.82
CA VAL A 450 -19.37 14.58 8.11
C VAL A 450 -18.28 13.52 8.31
N ASN A 451 -17.96 12.75 7.28
CA ASN A 451 -16.88 11.76 7.34
C ASN A 451 -15.54 12.42 7.66
N ASP A 452 -15.15 13.45 6.90
CA ASP A 452 -13.87 14.15 7.11
C ASP A 452 -13.85 14.88 8.47
N ALA A 453 -14.97 15.42 8.94
CA ALA A 453 -15.06 16.03 10.26
C ALA A 453 -14.83 15.02 11.39
N ILE A 454 -15.39 13.80 11.27
CA ILE A 454 -15.15 12.71 12.21
C ILE A 454 -13.66 12.30 12.18
N GLU A 455 -13.09 12.15 11.01
CA GLU A 455 -11.68 11.80 10.83
C GLU A 455 -10.76 12.85 11.46
N PHE A 456 -10.93 14.11 11.09
CA PHE A 456 -10.04 15.20 11.55
C PHE A 456 -10.18 15.45 13.06
N ALA A 457 -11.41 15.38 13.60
CA ALA A 457 -11.63 15.44 15.04
C ALA A 457 -10.96 14.26 15.78
N SER A 458 -11.12 13.05 15.24
CA SER A 458 -10.48 11.86 15.80
C SER A 458 -8.96 12.00 15.81
N TYR A 459 -8.40 12.54 14.74
CA TYR A 459 -6.98 12.80 14.63
C TYR A 459 -6.49 13.87 15.63
N TYR A 460 -7.26 14.96 15.80
CA TYR A 460 -7.00 15.99 16.81
C TYR A 460 -6.94 15.41 18.23
N ILE A 461 -7.97 14.62 18.60
CA ILE A 461 -8.07 14.04 19.94
C ILE A 461 -6.93 13.03 20.16
N ALA A 462 -6.65 12.18 19.16
CA ALA A 462 -5.56 11.20 19.22
C ALA A 462 -4.17 11.85 19.35
N ALA A 463 -3.96 13.01 18.70
CA ALA A 463 -2.73 13.79 18.82
C ALA A 463 -2.55 14.38 20.24
N LYS A 464 -3.62 14.88 20.86
CA LYS A 464 -3.60 15.31 22.26
C LYS A 464 -3.35 14.14 23.21
N ALA A 465 -3.99 13.00 22.95
CA ALA A 465 -3.75 11.75 23.71
C ALA A 465 -2.30 11.28 23.61
N ASP A 466 -1.66 11.42 22.43
CA ASP A 466 -0.24 11.07 22.24
C ASP A 466 0.71 11.93 23.08
N LYS A 467 0.43 13.23 23.21
CA LYS A 467 1.18 14.13 24.09
C LYS A 467 1.05 13.70 25.57
N LEU A 468 -0.16 13.31 26.02
CA LEU A 468 -0.38 12.79 27.38
C LEU A 468 0.31 11.44 27.60
N TYR A 469 0.27 10.56 26.58
CA TYR A 469 0.98 9.29 26.62
C TYR A 469 2.50 9.50 26.74
N GLY A 470 3.06 10.46 26.04
CA GLY A 470 4.45 10.87 26.20
C GLY A 470 4.79 11.29 27.63
N LYS A 471 3.90 12.04 28.31
CA LYS A 471 4.05 12.39 29.73
C LYS A 471 3.97 11.14 30.63
N ALA A 472 3.03 10.22 30.34
CA ALA A 472 2.93 8.96 31.08
C ALA A 472 4.25 8.17 31.03
N LEU A 473 4.84 8.04 29.83
CA LEU A 473 6.14 7.39 29.63
C LEU A 473 7.28 8.09 30.38
N ALA A 474 7.32 9.42 30.34
CA ALA A 474 8.35 10.21 31.04
C ALA A 474 8.25 10.05 32.57
N GLU A 475 7.05 10.07 33.13
CA GLU A 475 6.82 9.89 34.56
C GLU A 475 7.13 8.45 35.02
N ASP A 476 6.79 7.42 34.22
CA ASP A 476 7.14 6.02 34.51
C ASP A 476 8.66 5.82 34.50
N ALA A 477 9.35 6.44 33.55
CA ALA A 477 10.81 6.34 33.44
C ALA A 477 11.58 6.86 34.67
N VAL A 478 10.99 7.84 35.39
CA VAL A 478 11.57 8.39 36.62
C VAL A 478 10.95 7.80 37.91
N GLY A 479 10.14 6.75 37.76
CA GLY A 479 9.56 5.99 38.88
C GLY A 479 8.34 6.64 39.55
N ARG A 480 7.76 7.70 38.97
CA ARG A 480 6.55 8.35 39.47
C ARG A 480 5.28 7.65 38.97
N SER A 481 5.14 6.37 39.28
CA SER A 481 4.12 5.48 38.73
C SER A 481 2.68 5.95 38.95
N ALA A 482 2.35 6.63 40.07
CA ALA A 482 1.01 7.14 40.29
C ALA A 482 0.65 8.29 39.34
N VAL A 483 1.59 9.18 39.02
CA VAL A 483 1.40 10.27 38.07
C VAL A 483 1.34 9.71 36.64
N ALA A 484 2.23 8.77 36.33
CA ALA A 484 2.21 8.04 35.04
C ALA A 484 0.83 7.41 34.76
N GLN A 485 0.25 6.75 35.80
CA GLN A 485 -1.06 6.11 35.68
C GLN A 485 -2.19 7.14 35.47
N GLN A 486 -2.10 8.35 36.05
CA GLN A 486 -3.10 9.41 35.81
C GLN A 486 -3.08 9.86 34.35
N TYR A 487 -1.90 10.11 33.77
CA TYR A 487 -1.77 10.47 32.35
C TYR A 487 -2.22 9.33 31.43
N LEU A 488 -1.88 8.09 31.77
CA LEU A 488 -2.33 6.91 31.01
C LEU A 488 -3.86 6.80 31.00
N ASN A 489 -4.52 7.00 32.13
CA ASN A 489 -5.99 6.94 32.22
C ASN A 489 -6.63 8.02 31.36
N GLN A 490 -6.13 9.26 31.40
CA GLN A 490 -6.60 10.34 30.53
C GLN A 490 -6.40 10.00 29.04
N THR A 491 -5.23 9.44 28.69
CA THR A 491 -4.97 8.95 27.32
C THR A 491 -6.00 7.93 26.90
N ILE A 492 -6.27 6.93 27.73
CA ILE A 492 -7.25 5.86 27.44
C ILE A 492 -8.65 6.41 27.27
N ASP A 493 -9.10 7.33 28.14
CA ASP A 493 -10.44 7.93 28.05
C ASP A 493 -10.60 8.69 26.72
N MET A 494 -9.59 9.45 26.30
CA MET A 494 -9.59 10.12 25.01
C MET A 494 -9.64 9.13 23.84
N LEU A 495 -8.83 8.08 23.87
CA LEU A 495 -8.78 7.06 22.83
C LEU A 495 -10.09 6.26 22.73
N LEU A 496 -10.80 6.02 23.83
CA LEU A 496 -12.14 5.40 23.81
C LEU A 496 -13.18 6.28 23.12
N ASN A 497 -13.08 7.61 23.26
CA ASN A 497 -13.92 8.55 22.52
C ASN A 497 -13.59 8.56 21.03
N VAL A 498 -12.30 8.49 20.67
CA VAL A 498 -11.86 8.33 19.27
C VAL A 498 -12.40 7.04 18.66
N ASP A 499 -12.32 5.93 19.40
CA ASP A 499 -12.86 4.64 18.95
C ASP A 499 -14.36 4.71 18.62
N LYS A 500 -15.15 5.40 19.46
CA LYS A 500 -16.58 5.61 19.22
C LYS A 500 -16.87 6.55 18.06
N LEU A 501 -16.09 7.61 17.87
CA LEU A 501 -16.23 8.50 16.71
C LEU A 501 -15.98 7.75 15.41
N LEU A 502 -14.86 7.03 15.33
CA LEU A 502 -14.48 6.27 14.14
C LEU A 502 -15.44 5.10 13.86
N ALA A 503 -16.16 4.59 14.86
CA ALA A 503 -17.21 3.58 14.66
C ALA A 503 -18.35 4.07 13.74
N SER A 504 -18.52 5.40 13.61
CA SER A 504 -19.47 6.02 12.69
C SER A 504 -18.89 6.27 11.29
N HIS A 505 -17.57 6.14 11.10
CA HIS A 505 -16.91 6.37 9.83
C HIS A 505 -17.02 5.12 8.94
N PRO A 506 -17.37 5.23 7.65
CA PRO A 506 -17.61 4.06 6.79
C PRO A 506 -16.35 3.22 6.51
N LEU A 507 -15.13 3.81 6.59
CA LEU A 507 -13.88 3.16 6.19
C LEU A 507 -12.97 2.79 7.38
N TYR A 508 -13.12 3.43 8.55
CA TYR A 508 -12.14 3.30 9.63
C TYR A 508 -12.62 2.35 10.72
N ARG A 509 -13.02 1.13 10.33
CA ARG A 509 -13.56 0.11 11.23
C ARG A 509 -12.89 -1.25 11.01
N LEU A 510 -12.41 -1.85 12.09
CA LEU A 510 -11.90 -3.23 12.08
C LEU A 510 -12.99 -4.22 11.66
N GLU A 511 -14.24 -3.93 11.99
CA GLU A 511 -15.39 -4.78 11.66
C GLU A 511 -15.51 -5.07 10.16
N GLU A 512 -15.35 -4.05 9.30
CA GLU A 512 -15.42 -4.23 7.86
C GLU A 512 -14.29 -5.13 7.34
N TRP A 513 -13.08 -4.92 7.83
CA TRP A 513 -11.92 -5.71 7.47
C TRP A 513 -12.07 -7.19 7.86
N VAL A 514 -12.51 -7.46 9.09
CA VAL A 514 -12.77 -8.81 9.59
C VAL A 514 -13.93 -9.46 8.85
N ASN A 515 -15.01 -8.71 8.57
CA ASN A 515 -16.16 -9.23 7.83
C ASN A 515 -15.80 -9.63 6.40
N PHE A 516 -15.03 -8.80 5.68
CA PHE A 516 -14.54 -9.17 4.34
C PHE A 516 -13.71 -10.46 4.38
N ALA A 517 -12.79 -10.58 5.33
CA ALA A 517 -11.97 -11.78 5.49
C ALA A 517 -12.82 -13.02 5.78
N ARG A 518 -13.72 -12.96 6.76
CA ARG A 518 -14.59 -14.08 7.10
C ARG A 518 -15.55 -14.46 5.97
N ASN A 519 -16.09 -13.49 5.26
CA ASN A 519 -17.00 -13.72 4.14
C ASN A 519 -16.31 -14.39 2.93
N SER A 520 -15.00 -14.26 2.81
CA SER A 520 -14.22 -14.94 1.77
C SER A 520 -14.00 -16.44 2.07
N GLY A 521 -14.18 -16.88 3.31
CA GLY A 521 -14.11 -18.30 3.69
C GLY A 521 -15.42 -19.04 3.46
N THR A 522 -15.36 -20.28 3.01
CA THR A 522 -16.51 -21.16 2.77
C THR A 522 -16.84 -22.03 3.98
N THR A 523 -15.83 -22.47 4.72
CA THR A 523 -15.98 -23.28 5.94
C THR A 523 -15.72 -22.45 7.20
N PRO A 524 -16.19 -22.87 8.38
CA PRO A 524 -15.87 -22.20 9.64
C PRO A 524 -14.35 -22.09 9.87
N ALA A 525 -13.58 -23.12 9.54
CA ALA A 525 -12.13 -23.12 9.71
C ALA A 525 -11.45 -22.09 8.78
N GLU A 526 -11.88 -21.97 7.53
CA GLU A 526 -11.37 -20.94 6.62
C GLU A 526 -11.73 -19.54 7.09
N LYS A 527 -12.96 -19.32 7.56
CA LYS A 527 -13.38 -18.03 8.11
C LYS A 527 -12.49 -17.58 9.26
N ASP A 528 -12.18 -18.51 10.16
CA ASP A 528 -11.29 -18.22 11.29
C ASP A 528 -9.85 -18.00 10.82
N ALA A 529 -9.34 -18.80 9.89
CA ALA A 529 -7.99 -18.64 9.33
C ALA A 529 -7.82 -17.29 8.60
N TYR A 530 -8.83 -16.87 7.82
CA TYR A 530 -8.75 -15.59 7.10
C TYR A 530 -8.90 -14.39 8.03
N GLU A 531 -9.70 -14.49 9.10
CA GLU A 531 -9.73 -13.47 10.16
C GLU A 531 -8.37 -13.35 10.84
N ILE A 532 -7.74 -14.46 11.22
CA ILE A 532 -6.40 -14.49 11.80
C ILE A 532 -5.40 -13.80 10.89
N ASN A 533 -5.38 -14.18 9.60
CA ASN A 533 -4.49 -13.61 8.60
C ASN A 533 -4.72 -12.11 8.39
N ALA A 534 -5.99 -11.68 8.33
CA ALA A 534 -6.38 -10.28 8.19
C ALA A 534 -5.93 -9.44 9.40
N LYS A 535 -6.12 -9.93 10.62
CA LYS A 535 -5.67 -9.26 11.84
C LYS A 535 -4.15 -9.21 11.94
N ARG A 536 -3.46 -10.31 11.61
CA ARG A 536 -2.00 -10.38 11.62
C ARG A 536 -1.37 -9.33 10.72
N LEU A 537 -1.84 -9.18 9.49
CA LEU A 537 -1.30 -8.20 8.54
C LEU A 537 -1.28 -6.76 9.08
N ILE A 538 -2.34 -6.36 9.78
CA ILE A 538 -2.51 -4.98 10.26
C ILE A 538 -2.02 -4.75 11.70
N THR A 539 -1.41 -5.75 12.33
CA THR A 539 -0.87 -5.71 13.69
C THR A 539 0.58 -6.20 13.72
N THR A 540 0.82 -7.44 14.13
CA THR A 540 2.18 -8.01 14.24
C THR A 540 2.84 -8.24 12.90
N TRP A 541 2.08 -8.40 11.82
CA TRP A 541 2.52 -8.67 10.46
C TRP A 541 3.42 -9.91 10.36
N GLY A 542 4.59 -9.85 10.95
CA GLY A 542 5.65 -10.84 11.02
C GLY A 542 7.03 -10.25 10.75
N GLY A 543 8.07 -10.89 11.30
CA GLY A 543 9.46 -10.50 11.12
C GLY A 543 9.73 -9.04 11.51
N PHE A 544 10.37 -8.28 10.63
CA PHE A 544 10.70 -6.88 10.86
C PHE A 544 9.54 -5.90 10.59
N GLN A 545 8.38 -6.41 10.15
CA GLN A 545 7.22 -5.61 9.74
C GLN A 545 6.21 -5.38 10.88
N GLU A 546 6.56 -5.72 12.10
CA GLU A 546 5.72 -5.48 13.27
C GLU A 546 5.22 -4.03 13.31
N ASP A 547 3.91 -3.87 13.53
CA ASP A 547 3.22 -2.58 13.50
C ASP A 547 3.38 -1.77 12.18
N TYR A 548 3.85 -2.37 11.08
CA TYR A 548 4.02 -1.66 9.82
C TYR A 548 2.71 -1.02 9.34
N ALA A 549 1.62 -1.75 9.35
CA ALA A 549 0.31 -1.33 8.88
C ALA A 549 -0.62 -0.85 10.01
N ALA A 550 -0.07 -0.21 11.04
CA ALA A 550 -0.83 0.25 12.21
C ALA A 550 -2.02 1.14 11.81
N ARG A 551 -3.19 0.55 11.65
CA ARG A 551 -4.43 1.22 11.24
C ARG A 551 -4.99 2.08 12.37
N PHE A 552 -5.55 3.22 12.01
CA PHE A 552 -6.24 4.13 12.92
C PHE A 552 -7.76 3.86 12.84
N TRP A 553 -8.19 2.71 13.35
CA TRP A 553 -9.55 2.21 13.20
C TRP A 553 -10.24 1.95 14.53
N SER A 554 -11.55 2.22 14.57
CA SER A 554 -12.43 1.70 15.63
C SER A 554 -12.31 0.19 15.72
N GLY A 555 -12.35 -0.34 16.92
CA GLY A 555 -12.09 -1.74 17.23
C GLY A 555 -10.61 -2.01 17.49
N LEU A 556 -9.68 -1.59 16.63
CA LEU A 556 -8.25 -1.68 16.93
C LEU A 556 -7.83 -0.78 18.08
N ILE A 557 -8.33 0.45 18.14
CA ILE A 557 -8.00 1.38 19.23
C ILE A 557 -8.41 0.77 20.55
N LYS A 558 -9.67 0.34 20.68
CA LYS A 558 -10.22 -0.18 21.92
C LYS A 558 -9.68 -1.55 22.31
N ASP A 559 -9.64 -2.48 21.34
CA ASP A 559 -9.47 -3.90 21.62
C ASP A 559 -8.04 -4.41 21.36
N TYR A 560 -7.18 -3.62 20.70
CA TYR A 560 -5.78 -3.96 20.47
C TYR A 560 -4.81 -2.95 21.07
N TYR A 561 -4.89 -1.65 20.71
CA TYR A 561 -3.88 -0.69 21.20
C TYR A 561 -4.03 -0.37 22.69
N ILE A 562 -5.22 -0.08 23.19
CA ILE A 562 -5.43 0.23 24.62
C ILE A 562 -4.98 -0.91 25.54
N PRO A 563 -5.32 -2.20 25.29
CA PRO A 563 -4.79 -3.31 26.09
C PRO A 563 -3.27 -3.39 26.11
N ARG A 564 -2.60 -3.14 24.98
CA ARG A 564 -1.13 -3.11 24.89
C ARG A 564 -0.54 -2.06 25.85
N LEU A 565 -1.13 -0.85 25.89
CA LEU A 565 -0.71 0.20 26.83
C LEU A 565 -0.86 -0.23 28.28
N LYS A 566 -1.98 -0.88 28.62
CA LYS A 566 -2.24 -1.39 29.97
C LYS A 566 -1.23 -2.46 30.38
N ILE A 567 -0.92 -3.41 29.49
CA ILE A 567 0.07 -4.46 29.72
C ILE A 567 1.45 -3.84 29.95
N TYR A 568 1.85 -2.87 29.13
CA TYR A 568 3.12 -2.19 29.26
C TYR A 568 3.30 -1.52 30.63
N PHE A 569 2.28 -0.77 31.10
CA PHE A 569 2.33 -0.08 32.40
C PHE A 569 2.10 -1.01 33.60
N SER A 570 1.52 -2.22 33.40
CA SER A 570 1.40 -3.21 34.48
C SER A 570 2.71 -3.91 34.85
N LYS A 571 3.81 -3.58 34.17
CA LYS A 571 5.14 -4.22 34.30
C LYS A 571 5.16 -5.70 33.87
N GLN A 572 4.14 -6.16 33.16
CA GLN A 572 4.10 -7.48 32.51
C GLN A 572 4.57 -7.40 31.05
N ARG A 573 5.55 -6.55 30.78
CA ARG A 573 6.06 -6.26 29.42
C ARG A 573 6.48 -7.51 28.65
N GLY A 574 7.05 -8.50 29.33
CA GLY A 574 7.45 -9.78 28.72
C GLY A 574 6.28 -10.70 28.29
N SER A 575 5.03 -10.29 28.54
CA SER A 575 3.83 -11.04 28.08
C SER A 575 3.14 -10.38 26.87
N LEU A 576 3.68 -9.29 26.34
CA LEU A 576 3.02 -8.55 25.26
C LEU A 576 2.90 -9.39 23.99
N ASP A 577 3.99 -9.97 23.51
CA ASP A 577 4.00 -10.81 22.30
C ASP A 577 3.03 -12.00 22.42
N ASN A 578 2.97 -12.64 23.60
CA ASN A 578 2.04 -13.74 23.83
C ASN A 578 0.56 -13.26 23.80
N TRP A 579 0.29 -12.08 24.35
CA TRP A 579 -1.04 -11.49 24.34
C TRP A 579 -1.46 -11.10 22.92
N GLU A 580 -0.55 -10.54 22.12
CA GLU A 580 -0.79 -10.18 20.73
C GLU A 580 -1.14 -11.41 19.89
N GLU A 581 -0.39 -12.51 20.05
CA GLU A 581 -0.70 -13.78 19.38
C GLU A 581 -2.03 -14.36 19.84
N GLU A 582 -2.35 -14.29 21.13
CA GLU A 582 -3.66 -14.71 21.65
C GLU A 582 -4.80 -13.87 21.05
N TRP A 583 -4.64 -12.55 20.99
CA TRP A 583 -5.63 -11.66 20.39
C TRP A 583 -5.85 -11.97 18.90
N ILE A 584 -4.78 -12.19 18.15
CA ILE A 584 -4.85 -12.53 16.72
C ILE A 584 -5.61 -13.85 16.51
N ASN A 585 -5.34 -14.85 17.35
CA ASN A 585 -5.95 -16.18 17.23
C ASN A 585 -7.35 -16.29 17.84
N THR A 586 -7.83 -15.27 18.54
CA THR A 586 -9.17 -15.25 19.12
C THR A 586 -10.16 -14.56 18.18
N PRO A 587 -11.33 -15.14 17.86
CA PRO A 587 -12.34 -14.47 17.06
C PRO A 587 -12.71 -13.10 17.64
N TRP A 588 -12.68 -12.07 16.81
CA TRP A 588 -12.99 -10.72 17.26
C TRP A 588 -14.48 -10.42 17.14
N ILE A 589 -15.03 -9.73 18.14
CA ILE A 589 -16.42 -9.32 18.19
C ILE A 589 -16.48 -7.81 18.42
N ASN A 590 -17.18 -7.11 17.53
CA ASN A 590 -17.40 -5.68 17.71
C ASN A 590 -18.29 -5.42 18.94
N THR A 591 -17.77 -4.64 19.89
CA THR A 591 -18.48 -4.19 21.09
C THR A 591 -18.54 -2.67 21.20
N THR A 592 -18.08 -1.94 20.19
CA THR A 592 -18.12 -0.47 20.17
C THR A 592 -19.48 -0.01 19.66
N VAL A 593 -20.14 0.83 20.45
CA VAL A 593 -21.39 1.50 20.06
C VAL A 593 -21.02 2.92 19.62
N PRO A 594 -21.30 3.31 18.36
CA PRO A 594 -21.03 4.66 17.88
C PRO A 594 -21.88 5.71 18.61
N PHE A 595 -21.51 6.96 18.50
CA PHE A 595 -22.35 8.07 18.98
C PHE A 595 -23.59 8.26 18.10
N ASP A 596 -24.72 8.61 18.68
CA ASP A 596 -25.97 8.88 17.95
C ASP A 596 -25.85 10.08 17.01
N ASN A 597 -25.11 11.12 17.43
CA ASN A 597 -24.84 12.33 16.65
C ASN A 597 -23.33 12.55 16.52
N PRO A 598 -22.64 11.80 15.64
CA PRO A 598 -21.18 11.79 15.61
C PRO A 598 -20.55 13.13 15.22
N LEU A 599 -21.21 13.94 14.38
CA LEU A 599 -20.70 15.29 14.03
C LEU A 599 -20.75 16.24 15.22
N ASP A 600 -21.85 16.26 15.95
CA ASP A 600 -21.99 17.12 17.14
C ASP A 600 -20.99 16.70 18.21
N MET A 601 -20.85 15.40 18.42
CA MET A 601 -19.85 14.83 19.35
C MET A 601 -18.41 15.13 18.91
N ALA A 602 -18.11 15.13 17.63
CA ALA A 602 -16.79 15.49 17.13
C ALA A 602 -16.42 16.94 17.50
N VAL A 603 -17.38 17.86 17.33
CA VAL A 603 -17.22 19.28 17.72
C VAL A 603 -17.06 19.41 19.24
N GLU A 604 -17.95 18.77 20.03
CA GLU A 604 -17.95 18.83 21.50
C GLU A 604 -16.63 18.31 22.08
N LEU A 605 -16.22 17.10 21.67
CA LEU A 605 -14.99 16.46 22.17
C LEU A 605 -13.73 17.26 21.82
N VAL A 606 -13.66 17.88 20.63
CA VAL A 606 -12.53 18.76 20.29
C VAL A 606 -12.49 19.98 21.22
N GLN A 607 -13.62 20.58 21.56
CA GLN A 607 -13.66 21.71 22.51
C GLN A 607 -13.25 21.27 23.92
N GLU A 608 -13.70 20.10 24.39
CA GLU A 608 -13.30 19.56 25.70
C GLU A 608 -11.79 19.33 25.81
N VAL A 609 -11.19 18.65 24.80
CA VAL A 609 -9.77 18.33 24.85
C VAL A 609 -8.85 19.52 24.56
N LYS A 610 -9.39 20.58 23.93
CA LYS A 610 -8.66 21.82 23.68
C LYS A 610 -8.14 22.45 24.98
N GLU A 611 -8.95 22.42 26.03
CA GLU A 611 -8.63 22.99 27.35
C GLU A 611 -7.60 22.13 28.13
N ILE A 612 -7.34 20.90 27.71
CA ILE A 612 -6.37 20.01 28.37
C ILE A 612 -4.95 20.49 28.07
N ARG A 613 -4.24 20.92 29.13
CA ARG A 613 -2.84 21.32 29.02
C ARG A 613 -1.96 20.11 28.74
N THR A 614 -1.33 20.10 27.58
CA THR A 614 -0.41 19.06 27.14
C THR A 614 1.04 19.52 27.08
N GLU A 615 1.33 20.74 27.52
CA GLU A 615 2.69 21.30 27.67
C GLU A 615 3.41 20.78 28.92
#